data_58555195bc406e240a65d2d1db5a1611
#
_entry.id   58555195bc406e240a65d2d1db5a1611
#
_cell.length_a   1.000
_cell.length_b   1.000
_cell.length_c   1.000
_cell.angle_alpha   90.00
_cell.angle_beta   90.00
_cell.angle_gamma   90.00
#
_symmetry.space_group_name_H-M   'P 1'
#
loop_
_entity.id
_entity.type
_entity.pdbx_description
1 polymer ?
#
loop_
_entity_poly.entity_id
_entity_poly.type
_entity_poly.pdbx_seq_one_letter_code
_entity_poly.pdbx_strand_id
1 'polypeptide(L)'
;MSDSPYIFDVSGAASFEQLVIENSFHKPVLVDFWAEWCAPCKALMPLLAKITEGYRGELLLAKVNCDLEQEIVQRFGIQSLPTVVLFKDGKPLDGFTGAQPESAIRALLQPHVAEPPAVAADPMESAQAL
;
A
#
# COMPACT_ATOMS: atom_id res chain seq x y z
N MET A 1 7.32 -12.72 -7.79
CA MET A 1 7.72 -12.31 -6.45
C MET A 1 8.39 -10.95 -6.49
N SER A 2 8.01 -10.11 -5.58
CA SER A 2 8.56 -8.77 -5.56
C SER A 2 9.84 -8.73 -4.75
N ASP A 3 10.87 -8.09 -5.30
CA ASP A 3 12.12 -7.84 -4.58
C ASP A 3 12.17 -6.43 -4.05
N SER A 4 11.05 -5.72 -4.08
CA SER A 4 11.00 -4.34 -3.66
C SER A 4 11.18 -4.22 -2.14
N PRO A 5 12.05 -3.32 -1.68
CA PRO A 5 12.17 -3.07 -0.23
C PRO A 5 10.97 -2.33 0.33
N TYR A 6 10.03 -1.93 -0.51
CA TYR A 6 8.88 -1.15 -0.08
C TYR A 6 7.60 -1.98 -0.03
N ILE A 7 7.64 -3.24 -0.45
CA ILE A 7 6.46 -4.10 -0.57
C ILE A 7 6.72 -5.40 0.16
N PHE A 8 5.81 -5.79 1.05
CA PHE A 8 6.00 -7.00 1.82
C PHE A 8 4.67 -7.66 2.15
N ASP A 9 4.74 -8.95 2.46
CA ASP A 9 3.59 -9.72 2.90
C ASP A 9 3.58 -9.80 4.41
N VAL A 10 2.38 -9.59 4.98
CA VAL A 10 2.20 -9.72 6.42
C VAL A 10 1.91 -11.18 6.76
N SER A 11 2.60 -11.71 7.75
CA SER A 11 2.41 -13.08 8.19
C SER A 11 2.26 -13.10 9.70
N GLY A 12 1.01 -13.08 10.16
CA GLY A 12 0.68 -13.12 11.58
C GLY A 12 0.52 -11.75 12.21
N ALA A 13 -0.13 -11.72 13.37
CA ALA A 13 -0.42 -10.49 14.08
C ALA A 13 0.84 -9.73 14.48
N ALA A 14 1.89 -10.44 14.91
CA ALA A 14 3.13 -9.79 15.30
C ALA A 14 3.80 -9.12 14.10
N SER A 15 3.74 -9.78 12.94
CA SER A 15 4.25 -9.21 11.70
C SER A 15 3.49 -7.95 11.34
N PHE A 16 2.16 -7.96 11.52
CA PHE A 16 1.35 -6.78 11.25
C PHE A 16 1.75 -5.62 12.14
N GLU A 17 1.96 -5.87 13.43
CA GLU A 17 2.39 -4.81 14.34
C GLU A 17 3.71 -4.19 13.91
N GLN A 18 4.67 -5.02 13.52
CA GLN A 18 5.98 -4.52 13.11
C GLN A 18 5.94 -3.84 11.76
N LEU A 19 5.37 -4.51 10.76
CA LEU A 19 5.48 -4.06 9.39
C LEU A 19 4.49 -2.95 9.05
N VAL A 20 3.37 -2.89 9.75
CA VAL A 20 2.35 -1.88 9.48
C VAL A 20 2.33 -0.82 10.58
N ILE A 21 2.03 -1.22 11.79
CA ILE A 21 1.81 -0.24 12.85
C ILE A 21 3.09 0.53 13.17
N GLU A 22 4.18 -0.17 13.45
CA GLU A 22 5.43 0.49 13.82
C GLU A 22 6.01 1.28 12.65
N ASN A 23 5.99 0.71 11.45
CA ASN A 23 6.50 1.41 10.29
C ASN A 23 5.71 2.68 9.99
N SER A 24 4.41 2.68 10.31
CA SER A 24 3.55 3.82 9.99
C SER A 24 3.91 5.07 10.76
N PHE A 25 4.71 4.95 11.81
CA PHE A 25 5.23 6.12 12.53
C PHE A 25 6.37 6.79 11.78
N HIS A 26 6.94 6.10 10.79
CA HIS A 26 8.07 6.62 10.01
C HIS A 26 7.65 6.96 8.58
N LYS A 27 6.88 6.07 7.95
CA LYS A 27 6.37 6.26 6.60
C LYS A 27 4.95 5.72 6.54
N PRO A 28 4.04 6.37 5.81
CA PRO A 28 2.70 5.81 5.63
C PRO A 28 2.77 4.42 5.02
N VAL A 29 1.88 3.54 5.48
CA VAL A 29 1.82 2.16 5.00
C VAL A 29 0.44 1.91 4.42
N LEU A 30 0.42 1.55 3.14
CA LEU A 30 -0.80 1.18 2.45
C LEU A 30 -1.00 -0.31 2.66
N VAL A 31 -2.13 -0.71 3.21
CA VAL A 31 -2.41 -2.10 3.52
C VAL A 31 -3.46 -2.62 2.55
N ASP A 32 -3.10 -3.65 1.79
CA ASP A 32 -3.95 -4.27 0.78
C ASP A 32 -4.51 -5.58 1.33
N PHE A 33 -5.80 -5.57 1.68
CA PHE A 33 -6.49 -6.78 2.11
C PHE A 33 -7.04 -7.50 0.88
N TRP A 34 -6.54 -8.70 0.62
CA TRP A 34 -6.80 -9.43 -0.62
C TRP A 34 -7.01 -10.91 -0.35
N ALA A 35 -7.40 -11.65 -1.37
CA ALA A 35 -7.50 -13.11 -1.31
C ALA A 35 -7.26 -13.69 -2.69
N GLU A 36 -6.78 -14.94 -2.74
CA GLU A 36 -6.49 -15.61 -4.00
C GLU A 36 -7.70 -15.74 -4.93
N TRP A 37 -8.86 -15.94 -4.35
CA TRP A 37 -10.10 -16.12 -5.12
C TRP A 37 -10.68 -14.80 -5.63
N CYS A 38 -10.11 -13.68 -5.25
CA CYS A 38 -10.65 -12.37 -5.56
C CYS A 38 -9.98 -11.81 -6.81
N ALA A 39 -10.65 -11.92 -7.95
CA ALA A 39 -10.08 -11.45 -9.21
C ALA A 39 -9.80 -9.94 -9.20
N PRO A 40 -10.71 -9.08 -8.70
CA PRO A 40 -10.39 -7.65 -8.65
C PRO A 40 -9.19 -7.34 -7.77
N CYS A 41 -8.97 -8.11 -6.69
CA CYS A 41 -7.79 -7.94 -5.85
C CYS A 41 -6.52 -8.17 -6.65
N LYS A 42 -6.52 -9.24 -7.44
CA LYS A 42 -5.33 -9.61 -8.20
C LYS A 42 -5.04 -8.59 -9.31
N ALA A 43 -6.08 -8.01 -9.88
CA ALA A 43 -5.90 -6.96 -10.88
C ALA A 43 -5.36 -5.68 -10.24
N LEU A 44 -5.74 -5.39 -9.00
CA LEU A 44 -5.34 -4.18 -8.31
C LEU A 44 -3.89 -4.25 -7.82
N MET A 45 -3.41 -5.43 -7.47
CA MET A 45 -2.09 -5.58 -6.84
C MET A 45 -0.94 -5.00 -7.69
N PRO A 46 -0.86 -5.27 -9.00
CA PRO A 46 0.22 -4.66 -9.79
C PRO A 46 0.15 -3.14 -9.81
N LEU A 47 -1.05 -2.59 -9.78
CA LEU A 47 -1.23 -1.15 -9.77
C LEU A 47 -0.74 -0.54 -8.47
N LEU A 48 -1.10 -1.16 -7.34
CA LEU A 48 -0.62 -0.70 -6.04
C LEU A 48 0.90 -0.80 -5.95
N ALA A 49 1.47 -1.86 -6.49
CA ALA A 49 2.92 -2.03 -6.50
C ALA A 49 3.58 -0.92 -7.32
N LYS A 50 3.04 -0.62 -8.48
CA LYS A 50 3.56 0.43 -9.35
C LYS A 50 3.54 1.78 -8.63
N ILE A 51 2.42 2.11 -8.00
CA ILE A 51 2.29 3.38 -7.30
C ILE A 51 3.28 3.46 -6.15
N THR A 52 3.37 2.38 -5.37
CA THR A 52 4.29 2.33 -4.23
C THR A 52 5.73 2.52 -4.66
N GLU A 53 6.14 1.81 -5.70
CA GLU A 53 7.50 1.93 -6.22
C GLU A 53 7.79 3.36 -6.66
N GLY A 54 6.79 4.01 -7.24
CA GLY A 54 6.95 5.38 -7.70
C GLY A 54 7.19 6.39 -6.57
N TYR A 55 6.77 6.06 -5.36
CA TYR A 55 7.00 6.93 -4.20
C TYR A 55 8.40 6.76 -3.59
N ARG A 56 9.17 5.77 -4.03
CA ARG A 56 10.59 5.61 -3.69
C ARG A 56 10.87 5.63 -2.20
N GLY A 57 10.05 4.91 -1.45
CA GLY A 57 10.27 4.77 -0.02
C GLY A 57 9.47 5.73 0.84
N GLU A 58 8.79 6.71 0.24
CA GLU A 58 7.90 7.58 1.01
C GLU A 58 6.58 6.91 1.34
N LEU A 59 6.29 5.78 0.72
CA LEU A 59 5.10 4.97 0.95
C LEU A 59 5.50 3.51 0.95
N LEU A 60 4.98 2.75 1.89
CA LEU A 60 5.18 1.30 1.94
C LEU A 60 3.87 0.59 1.62
N LEU A 61 3.96 -0.63 1.13
CA LEU A 61 2.79 -1.45 0.81
C LEU A 61 2.88 -2.78 1.54
N ALA A 62 1.89 -3.05 2.37
CA ALA A 62 1.79 -4.32 3.08
C ALA A 62 0.59 -5.08 2.55
N LYS A 63 0.78 -6.33 2.19
CA LYS A 63 -0.28 -7.18 1.66
C LYS A 63 -0.72 -8.16 2.72
N VAL A 64 -2.03 -8.24 2.96
CA VAL A 64 -2.63 -9.12 3.95
C VAL A 64 -3.57 -10.08 3.24
N ASN A 65 -3.20 -11.35 3.20
CA ASN A 65 -4.05 -12.40 2.62
C ASN A 65 -5.12 -12.74 3.65
N CYS A 66 -6.37 -12.37 3.34
CA CYS A 66 -7.45 -12.48 4.31
C CYS A 66 -7.81 -13.91 4.69
N ASP A 67 -7.55 -14.85 3.80
CA ASP A 67 -7.81 -16.26 4.13
C ASP A 67 -6.80 -16.79 5.15
N LEU A 68 -5.61 -16.23 5.17
CA LEU A 68 -4.57 -16.66 6.09
C LEU A 68 -4.54 -15.84 7.38
N GLU A 69 -5.01 -14.59 7.33
CA GLU A 69 -4.86 -13.65 8.44
C GLU A 69 -6.20 -13.23 9.00
N GLN A 70 -7.00 -14.21 9.42
CA GLN A 70 -8.36 -13.94 9.86
C GLN A 70 -8.43 -13.07 11.12
N GLU A 71 -7.43 -13.18 11.99
CA GLU A 71 -7.38 -12.36 13.18
C GLU A 71 -7.27 -10.88 12.82
N ILE A 72 -6.45 -10.56 11.83
CA ILE A 72 -6.28 -9.18 11.39
C ILE A 72 -7.55 -8.69 10.72
N VAL A 73 -8.16 -9.55 9.90
CA VAL A 73 -9.43 -9.23 9.23
C VAL A 73 -10.49 -8.87 10.25
N GLN A 74 -10.61 -9.65 11.32
CA GLN A 74 -11.60 -9.40 12.35
C GLN A 74 -11.31 -8.12 13.12
N ARG A 75 -10.04 -7.88 13.38
CA ARG A 75 -9.61 -6.69 14.12
C ARG A 75 -10.07 -5.40 13.43
N PHE A 76 -10.00 -5.38 12.11
CA PHE A 76 -10.33 -4.18 11.36
C PHE A 76 -11.69 -4.25 10.67
N GLY A 77 -12.45 -5.33 10.91
CA GLY A 77 -13.80 -5.45 10.38
C GLY A 77 -13.87 -5.48 8.86
N ILE A 78 -12.92 -6.14 8.22
CA ILE A 78 -12.89 -6.21 6.76
C ILE A 78 -14.01 -7.12 6.27
N GLN A 79 -14.92 -6.59 5.47
CA GLN A 79 -16.09 -7.32 4.99
C GLN A 79 -16.12 -7.52 3.50
N SER A 80 -15.36 -6.76 2.75
CA SER A 80 -15.34 -6.90 1.30
C SER A 80 -13.93 -6.77 0.78
N LEU A 81 -13.67 -7.35 -0.39
CA LEU A 81 -12.35 -7.34 -0.99
C LEU A 81 -12.42 -6.83 -2.43
N PRO A 82 -11.44 -6.08 -2.88
CA PRO A 82 -10.30 -5.60 -2.09
C PRO A 82 -10.70 -4.47 -1.16
N THR A 83 -10.02 -4.38 -0.04
CA THR A 83 -10.10 -3.22 0.85
C THR A 83 -8.67 -2.75 1.06
N VAL A 84 -8.45 -1.47 0.87
CA VAL A 84 -7.12 -0.89 0.98
C VAL A 84 -7.19 0.24 2.00
N VAL A 85 -6.30 0.21 2.99
CA VAL A 85 -6.32 1.17 4.10
C VAL A 85 -4.94 1.78 4.26
N LEU A 86 -4.90 3.11 4.36
CA LEU A 86 -3.64 3.82 4.60
C LEU A 86 -3.46 4.01 6.09
N PHE A 87 -2.34 3.51 6.61
CA PHE A 87 -1.97 3.66 8.02
C PHE A 87 -0.91 4.74 8.16
N LYS A 88 -1.08 5.59 9.15
CA LYS A 88 -0.11 6.62 9.47
C LYS A 88 -0.18 6.89 10.97
N ASP A 89 1.00 7.01 11.60
CA ASP A 89 1.10 7.28 13.04
C ASP A 89 0.36 6.24 13.87
N GLY A 90 0.43 5.00 13.43
CA GLY A 90 -0.07 3.85 14.17
C GLY A 90 -1.55 3.55 14.00
N LYS A 91 -2.25 4.24 13.11
CA LYS A 91 -3.70 4.06 12.97
C LYS A 91 -4.18 4.24 11.54
N PRO A 92 -5.35 3.69 11.21
CA PRO A 92 -5.94 3.91 9.88
C PRO A 92 -6.28 5.38 9.70
N LEU A 93 -5.96 5.89 8.53
CA LEU A 93 -6.20 7.30 8.22
C LEU A 93 -7.24 7.47 7.12
N ASP A 94 -7.18 6.64 6.08
CA ASP A 94 -8.04 6.74 4.92
C ASP A 94 -8.04 5.40 4.21
N GLY A 95 -8.94 5.21 3.26
CA GLY A 95 -8.96 3.95 2.54
C GLY A 95 -10.04 3.90 1.49
N PHE A 96 -10.13 2.75 0.81
CA PHE A 96 -11.18 2.52 -0.18
C PHE A 96 -11.48 1.03 -0.28
N THR A 97 -12.63 0.71 -0.85
CA THR A 97 -13.02 -0.67 -1.17
C THR A 97 -13.29 -0.78 -2.65
N GLY A 98 -13.06 -1.98 -3.20
CA GLY A 98 -13.24 -2.24 -4.61
C GLY A 98 -12.08 -1.72 -5.43
N ALA A 99 -12.05 -2.13 -6.69
CA ALA A 99 -11.00 -1.69 -7.59
C ALA A 99 -11.18 -0.23 -7.94
N GLN A 100 -10.11 0.54 -7.84
CA GLN A 100 -10.13 1.97 -8.13
C GLN A 100 -9.11 2.26 -9.21
N PRO A 101 -9.36 3.26 -10.05
CA PRO A 101 -8.36 3.66 -11.04
C PRO A 101 -7.17 4.34 -10.38
N GLU A 102 -6.06 4.34 -11.08
CA GLU A 102 -4.81 4.90 -10.57
C GLU A 102 -4.98 6.34 -10.08
N SER A 103 -5.71 7.15 -10.85
CA SER A 103 -5.90 8.56 -10.49
C SER A 103 -6.60 8.73 -9.14
N ALA A 104 -7.59 7.88 -8.87
CA ALA A 104 -8.31 7.95 -7.60
C ALA A 104 -7.41 7.54 -6.43
N ILE A 105 -6.59 6.51 -6.65
CA ILE A 105 -5.68 6.05 -5.61
C ILE A 105 -4.63 7.12 -5.32
N ARG A 106 -4.08 7.72 -6.35
CA ARG A 106 -3.08 8.78 -6.16
C ARG A 106 -3.68 10.00 -5.49
N ALA A 107 -4.92 10.33 -5.82
CA ALA A 107 -5.60 11.45 -5.19
C ALA A 107 -5.81 11.21 -3.68
N LEU A 108 -6.11 9.97 -3.31
CA LEU A 108 -6.25 9.61 -1.91
C LEU A 108 -4.93 9.74 -1.17
N LEU A 109 -3.83 9.34 -1.80
CA LEU A 109 -2.53 9.31 -1.16
C LEU A 109 -1.89 10.69 -1.06
N GLN A 110 -2.15 11.55 -2.03
CA GLN A 110 -1.43 12.82 -2.18
C GLN A 110 -1.41 13.67 -0.91
N PRO A 111 -2.52 13.86 -0.19
CA PRO A 111 -2.47 14.70 1.01
C PRO A 111 -1.73 14.07 2.18
N HIS A 112 -1.43 12.79 2.12
CA HIS A 112 -0.90 12.07 3.28
C HIS A 112 0.51 11.54 3.07
N VAL A 113 1.00 11.50 1.84
CA VAL A 113 2.29 10.89 1.53
C VAL A 113 3.20 11.94 0.90
N ALA A 114 4.40 12.05 1.42
CA ALA A 114 5.36 13.00 0.89
C ALA A 114 5.69 12.70 -0.56
N GLU A 115 5.94 13.74 -1.34
CA GLU A 115 6.41 13.57 -2.70
C GLU A 115 7.68 12.74 -2.70
N PRO A 116 7.87 11.85 -3.69
CA PRO A 116 9.10 11.09 -3.74
C PRO A 116 10.28 12.03 -3.93
N PRO A 117 11.46 11.65 -3.45
CA PRO A 117 12.65 12.49 -3.62
C PRO A 117 12.82 12.84 -5.09
N ALA A 118 13.15 14.09 -5.35
CA ALA A 118 13.38 14.52 -6.70
C ALA A 118 14.43 13.62 -7.34
N VAL A 119 14.17 13.19 -8.58
CA VAL A 119 15.12 12.40 -9.31
C VAL A 119 16.11 13.37 -9.92
N ALA A 120 16.70 14.16 -9.05
CA ALA A 120 17.62 15.19 -9.51
C ALA A 120 18.80 14.56 -10.24
N ALA A 121 19.05 13.31 -9.95
CA ALA A 121 20.11 12.58 -10.60
C ALA A 121 19.71 12.11 -11.99
N ASP A 122 18.49 12.38 -12.42
CA ASP A 122 18.01 11.87 -13.69
C ASP A 122 17.68 13.01 -14.64
N PRO A 123 18.69 13.62 -15.25
CA PRO A 123 18.45 14.68 -16.22
C PRO A 123 17.71 14.19 -17.45
N MET A 124 17.75 12.90 -17.73
CA MET A 124 17.00 12.35 -18.83
C MET A 124 15.51 12.49 -18.60
N GLU A 125 15.09 12.22 -17.39
CA GLU A 125 13.70 12.36 -17.04
C GLU A 125 13.24 13.80 -17.18
N SER A 126 14.05 14.72 -16.72
CA SER A 126 13.77 16.13 -16.88
C SER A 126 13.66 16.52 -18.35
N ALA A 127 14.56 16.04 -19.16
CA ALA A 127 14.55 16.34 -20.56
C ALA A 127 13.30 15.82 -21.23
N GLN A 128 12.85 14.67 -20.80
CA GLN A 128 11.65 14.07 -21.38
C GLN A 128 10.38 14.80 -20.96
N ALA A 129 10.43 15.48 -19.87
CA ALA A 129 9.30 16.25 -19.40
C ALA A 129 9.01 17.42 -20.33
N LEU A 130 9.95 17.75 -21.15
CA LEU A 130 9.74 18.77 -22.19
C LEU A 130 8.88 18.24 -23.34
#